data_89951c9d6d0a8fcb27d10820f76557c1
#
_entry.id   89951c9d6d0a8fcb27d10820f76557c1
#
_cell.length_a   1.000
_cell.length_b   1.000
_cell.length_c   1.000
_cell.angle_alpha   90.00
_cell.angle_beta   90.00
_cell.angle_gamma   90.00
#
_symmetry.space_group_name_H-M   'P 1'
#
loop_
_entity.id
_entity.type
_entity.pdbx_description
1 polymer ?
#
loop_
_entity_poly.entity_id
_entity_poly.type
_entity_poly.pdbx_seq_one_letter_code
_entity_poly.pdbx_strand_id
1 'polypeptide(L)'
;MSSWTGRVKQKFEHWEKRNGNYDDYLLELVETYVDALKNLNKNDVEFLAKRVIDLKWERVYRYTRQKLMEHKEKGHKIIIISGSPDFLVEKMALKYEVDDFMASKYLVDKNNIFTGEVVPMWDAKSKKKAINYFCDKYSIDFSKSYAYGDTTGDLTMFKNVKFPVAINP
;
A
#
# COMPACT_ATOMS: atom_id res chain seq x y z
N MET A 1 -26.43 8.79 0.23
CA MET A 1 -25.58 7.59 0.42
C MET A 1 -25.32 6.76 -0.86
N SER A 2 -25.54 7.25 -2.06
CA SER A 2 -25.65 6.36 -3.23
C SER A 2 -24.68 6.59 -4.39
N SER A 3 -23.80 7.58 -4.36
CA SER A 3 -23.02 7.89 -5.58
C SER A 3 -21.63 7.23 -5.65
N TRP A 4 -20.93 7.08 -4.54
CA TRP A 4 -19.56 6.55 -4.58
C TRP A 4 -19.49 5.02 -4.74
N THR A 5 -20.38 4.30 -4.05
CA THR A 5 -20.43 2.83 -4.19
C THR A 5 -20.82 2.40 -5.62
N GLY A 6 -21.63 3.19 -6.32
CA GLY A 6 -22.05 2.89 -7.69
C GLY A 6 -20.92 2.94 -8.70
N ARG A 7 -20.14 4.03 -8.73
CA ARG A 7 -19.04 4.22 -9.70
C ARG A 7 -17.89 3.22 -9.47
N VAL A 8 -17.43 3.11 -8.23
CA VAL A 8 -16.36 2.18 -7.85
C VAL A 8 -16.78 0.74 -8.14
N LYS A 9 -18.02 0.36 -7.77
CA LYS A 9 -18.55 -0.97 -8.00
C LYS A 9 -18.61 -1.32 -9.50
N GLN A 10 -19.07 -0.39 -10.33
CA GLN A 10 -19.13 -0.59 -11.77
C GLN A 10 -17.74 -0.81 -12.39
N LYS A 11 -16.73 -0.03 -12.00
CA LYS A 11 -15.35 -0.20 -12.46
C LYS A 11 -14.74 -1.51 -11.96
N PHE A 12 -15.03 -1.89 -10.72
CA PHE A 12 -14.63 -3.17 -10.14
C PHE A 12 -15.23 -4.35 -10.93
N GLU A 13 -16.53 -4.34 -11.22
CA GLU A 13 -17.21 -5.38 -11.99
C GLU A 13 -16.68 -5.49 -13.42
N HIS A 14 -16.30 -4.35 -14.05
CA HIS A 14 -15.66 -4.35 -15.37
C HIS A 14 -14.28 -5.01 -15.32
N TRP A 15 -13.47 -4.66 -14.33
CA TRP A 15 -12.16 -5.27 -14.14
C TRP A 15 -12.28 -6.77 -13.82
N GLU A 16 -13.15 -7.16 -12.90
CA GLU A 16 -13.39 -8.56 -12.54
C GLU A 16 -13.79 -9.43 -13.75
N LYS A 17 -14.59 -8.87 -14.66
CA LYS A 17 -14.97 -9.51 -15.92
C LYS A 17 -13.89 -9.42 -17.01
N ARG A 18 -12.70 -8.91 -16.69
CA ARG A 18 -11.61 -8.69 -17.65
C ARG A 18 -11.96 -7.75 -18.83
N ASN A 19 -12.95 -6.89 -18.66
CA ASN A 19 -13.40 -5.90 -19.65
C ASN A 19 -12.87 -4.49 -19.36
N GLY A 20 -11.99 -4.33 -18.37
CA GLY A 20 -11.41 -3.06 -17.93
C GLY A 20 -9.99 -3.20 -17.44
N ASN A 21 -9.31 -2.05 -17.29
CA ASN A 21 -7.97 -1.97 -16.74
C ASN A 21 -8.04 -1.85 -15.20
N TYR A 22 -7.16 -2.55 -14.50
CA TYR A 22 -7.01 -2.42 -13.04
C TYR A 22 -6.69 -0.99 -12.61
N ASP A 23 -5.84 -0.29 -13.39
CA ASP A 23 -5.44 1.08 -13.08
C ASP A 23 -6.63 2.06 -13.10
N ASP A 24 -7.59 1.88 -14.02
CA ASP A 24 -8.81 2.69 -14.08
C ASP A 24 -9.70 2.48 -12.83
N TYR A 25 -9.80 1.23 -12.37
CA TYR A 25 -10.51 0.91 -11.14
C TYR A 25 -9.80 1.52 -9.93
N LEU A 26 -8.47 1.40 -9.86
CA LEU A 26 -7.66 1.93 -8.78
C LEU A 26 -7.79 3.45 -8.68
N LEU A 27 -7.74 4.17 -9.80
CA LEU A 27 -7.87 5.63 -9.84
C LEU A 27 -9.25 6.08 -9.34
N GLU A 28 -10.33 5.46 -9.80
CA GLU A 28 -11.70 5.77 -9.34
C GLU A 28 -11.85 5.50 -7.82
N LEU A 29 -11.26 4.40 -7.34
CA LEU A 29 -11.24 4.08 -5.91
C LEU A 29 -10.49 5.15 -5.11
N VAL A 30 -9.31 5.58 -5.58
CA VAL A 30 -8.50 6.62 -4.93
C VAL A 30 -9.24 7.94 -4.91
N GLU A 31 -9.79 8.40 -6.04
CA GLU A 31 -10.57 9.65 -6.11
C GLU A 31 -11.73 9.64 -5.13
N THR A 32 -12.49 8.54 -5.13
CA THR A 32 -13.63 8.37 -4.21
C THR A 32 -13.19 8.42 -2.74
N TYR A 33 -12.06 7.80 -2.43
CA TYR A 33 -11.51 7.76 -1.07
C TYR A 33 -10.99 9.13 -0.63
N VAL A 34 -10.31 9.84 -1.52
CA VAL A 34 -9.83 11.22 -1.31
C VAL A 34 -11.00 12.16 -1.03
N ASP A 35 -12.06 12.09 -1.85
CA ASP A 35 -13.26 12.90 -1.67
C ASP A 35 -13.95 12.61 -0.31
N ALA A 36 -13.99 11.35 0.09
CA ALA A 36 -14.56 10.94 1.36
C ALA A 36 -13.75 11.42 2.58
N LEU A 37 -12.43 11.56 2.44
CA LEU A 37 -11.53 12.04 3.51
C LEU A 37 -11.46 13.56 3.58
N LYS A 38 -11.66 14.25 2.46
CA LYS A 38 -11.53 15.71 2.38
C LYS A 38 -12.37 16.40 3.47
N ASN A 39 -11.77 17.36 4.14
CA ASN A 39 -12.33 18.12 5.27
C ASN A 39 -12.52 17.31 6.57
N LEU A 40 -12.12 16.04 6.64
CA LEU A 40 -12.10 15.30 7.90
C LEU A 40 -10.83 15.61 8.69
N ASN A 41 -10.94 15.52 10.03
CA ASN A 41 -9.78 15.63 10.90
C ASN A 41 -8.96 14.33 10.85
N LYS A 42 -7.64 14.46 10.70
CA LYS A 42 -6.73 13.32 10.59
C LYS A 42 -6.76 12.42 11.84
N ASN A 43 -6.88 13.01 13.05
CA ASN A 43 -6.90 12.23 14.29
C ASN A 43 -8.12 11.30 14.34
N ASP A 44 -9.28 11.76 13.86
CA ASP A 44 -10.50 10.94 13.81
C ASP A 44 -10.35 9.78 12.83
N VAL A 45 -9.76 10.06 11.66
CA VAL A 45 -9.48 9.04 10.64
C VAL A 45 -8.45 8.04 11.15
N GLU A 46 -7.39 8.48 11.80
CA GLU A 46 -6.37 7.59 12.39
C GLU A 46 -6.94 6.73 13.53
N PHE A 47 -7.83 7.28 14.34
CA PHE A 47 -8.54 6.51 15.35
C PHE A 47 -9.37 5.37 14.72
N LEU A 48 -10.12 5.68 13.66
CA LEU A 48 -10.89 4.67 12.91
C LEU A 48 -9.96 3.65 12.24
N ALA A 49 -8.88 4.11 11.60
CA ALA A 49 -7.88 3.26 10.98
C ALA A 49 -7.28 2.26 11.98
N LYS A 50 -6.90 2.75 13.17
CA LYS A 50 -6.41 1.88 14.24
C LYS A 50 -7.42 0.80 14.60
N ARG A 51 -8.69 1.14 14.79
CA ARG A 51 -9.75 0.17 15.11
C ARG A 51 -9.94 -0.87 14.01
N VAL A 52 -9.92 -0.44 12.75
CA VAL A 52 -10.04 -1.36 11.60
C VAL A 52 -8.86 -2.33 11.58
N ILE A 53 -7.64 -1.83 11.75
CA ILE A 53 -6.45 -2.68 11.79
C ILE A 53 -6.50 -3.63 12.98
N ASP A 54 -6.82 -3.17 14.18
CA ASP A 54 -6.92 -4.04 15.37
C ASP A 54 -7.91 -5.21 15.17
N LEU A 55 -8.98 -4.99 14.39
CA LEU A 55 -9.99 -6.01 14.10
C LEU A 55 -9.63 -6.92 12.92
N LYS A 56 -8.77 -6.47 12.01
CA LYS A 56 -8.60 -7.13 10.70
C LYS A 56 -7.16 -7.41 10.27
N TRP A 57 -6.16 -7.04 11.05
CA TRP A 57 -4.74 -7.20 10.68
C TRP A 57 -4.35 -8.65 10.35
N GLU A 58 -5.04 -9.63 10.90
CA GLU A 58 -4.80 -11.05 10.59
C GLU A 58 -5.40 -11.48 9.25
N ARG A 59 -6.27 -10.68 8.63
CA ARG A 59 -6.92 -10.97 7.35
C ARG A 59 -6.02 -10.59 6.18
N VAL A 60 -4.84 -11.15 6.15
CA VAL A 60 -3.89 -11.06 5.05
C VAL A 60 -3.66 -12.46 4.46
N TYR A 61 -3.09 -12.53 3.28
CA TYR A 61 -2.75 -13.82 2.69
C TYR A 61 -1.86 -14.63 3.64
N ARG A 62 -2.29 -15.86 3.93
CA ARG A 62 -1.55 -16.75 4.85
C ARG A 62 -0.10 -16.93 4.40
N TYR A 63 0.12 -17.10 3.10
CA TYR A 63 1.45 -17.26 2.52
C TYR A 63 2.36 -16.05 2.80
N THR A 64 1.90 -14.84 2.51
CA THR A 64 2.73 -13.63 2.72
C THR A 64 3.03 -13.40 4.19
N ARG A 65 2.05 -13.65 5.08
CA ARG A 65 2.26 -13.57 6.52
C ARG A 65 3.31 -14.59 7.00
N GLN A 66 3.23 -15.82 6.54
CA GLN A 66 4.23 -16.85 6.86
C GLN A 66 5.62 -16.43 6.37
N LYS A 67 5.74 -15.95 5.13
CA LYS A 67 7.03 -15.50 4.58
C LYS A 67 7.60 -14.31 5.34
N LEU A 68 6.76 -13.38 5.78
CA LEU A 68 7.18 -12.27 6.63
C LEU A 68 7.81 -12.78 7.93
N MET A 69 7.17 -13.75 8.62
CA MET A 69 7.71 -14.33 9.84
C MET A 69 9.02 -15.09 9.60
N GLU A 70 9.11 -15.89 8.51
CA GLU A 70 10.35 -16.56 8.12
C GLU A 70 11.51 -15.57 7.87
N HIS A 71 11.22 -14.41 7.28
CA HIS A 71 12.21 -13.34 7.07
C HIS A 71 12.64 -12.71 8.39
N LYS A 72 11.71 -12.47 9.31
CA LYS A 72 12.03 -11.98 10.66
C LYS A 72 12.94 -12.92 11.41
N GLU A 73 12.63 -14.21 11.42
CA GLU A 73 13.44 -15.26 12.08
C GLU A 73 14.86 -15.33 11.53
N LYS A 74 15.04 -15.02 10.23
CA LYS A 74 16.36 -14.96 9.58
C LYS A 74 17.10 -13.64 9.79
N GLY A 75 16.51 -12.68 10.51
CA GLY A 75 17.08 -11.36 10.72
C GLY A 75 17.12 -10.49 9.45
N HIS A 76 16.29 -10.80 8.46
CA HIS A 76 16.21 -9.98 7.26
C HIS A 76 15.52 -8.66 7.57
N LYS A 77 15.99 -7.60 6.92
CA LYS A 77 15.30 -6.30 6.96
C LYS A 77 14.02 -6.36 6.14
N ILE A 78 12.90 -5.92 6.73
CA ILE A 78 11.58 -5.98 6.13
C ILE A 78 11.06 -4.57 5.88
N ILE A 79 10.71 -4.28 4.63
CA ILE A 79 10.25 -2.96 4.20
C ILE A 79 8.91 -3.12 3.47
N ILE A 80 7.94 -2.27 3.80
CA ILE A 80 6.65 -2.20 3.08
C ILE A 80 6.66 -1.00 2.13
N ILE A 81 6.38 -1.24 0.84
CA ILE A 81 6.11 -0.19 -0.16
C ILE A 81 4.69 -0.42 -0.68
N SER A 82 3.77 0.49 -0.36
CA SER A 82 2.34 0.28 -0.59
C SER A 82 1.64 1.48 -1.21
N GLY A 83 0.72 1.22 -2.14
CA GLY A 83 -0.21 2.23 -2.66
C GLY A 83 -1.32 2.64 -1.68
N SER A 84 -1.50 1.90 -0.59
CA SER A 84 -2.49 2.22 0.44
C SER A 84 -2.16 3.50 1.22
N PRO A 85 -3.13 4.12 1.90
CA PRO A 85 -2.90 5.31 2.72
C PRO A 85 -1.85 5.09 3.81
N ASP A 86 -0.97 6.08 4.01
CA ASP A 86 0.13 6.06 4.97
C ASP A 86 -0.32 5.75 6.39
N PHE A 87 -1.41 6.35 6.85
CA PHE A 87 -1.97 6.13 8.19
C PHE A 87 -2.52 4.70 8.41
N LEU A 88 -2.88 3.96 7.35
CA LEU A 88 -3.22 2.53 7.43
C LEU A 88 -1.97 1.65 7.42
N VAL A 89 -1.04 1.94 6.50
CA VAL A 89 0.19 1.16 6.34
C VAL A 89 1.06 1.26 7.59
N GLU A 90 1.14 2.45 8.21
CA GLU A 90 1.83 2.65 9.48
C GLU A 90 1.32 1.70 10.57
N LYS A 91 0.00 1.58 10.74
CA LYS A 91 -0.60 0.71 11.77
C LYS A 91 -0.30 -0.78 11.48
N MET A 92 -0.31 -1.19 10.19
CA MET A 92 0.08 -2.54 9.79
C MET A 92 1.58 -2.78 10.00
N ALA A 93 2.43 -1.80 9.66
CA ALA A 93 3.87 -1.87 9.87
C ALA A 93 4.20 -2.08 11.35
N LEU A 94 3.52 -1.37 12.25
CA LEU A 94 3.64 -1.54 13.70
C LEU A 94 3.18 -2.92 14.17
N LYS A 95 2.04 -3.43 13.67
CA LYS A 95 1.52 -4.75 14.04
C LYS A 95 2.46 -5.89 13.63
N TYR A 96 3.09 -5.77 12.46
CA TYR A 96 4.04 -6.76 11.97
C TYR A 96 5.49 -6.45 12.36
N GLU A 97 5.74 -5.35 13.07
CA GLU A 97 7.06 -4.91 13.51
C GLU A 97 8.07 -4.92 12.35
N VAL A 98 7.69 -4.35 11.22
CA VAL A 98 8.60 -4.21 10.08
C VAL A 98 9.58 -3.05 10.33
N ASP A 99 10.72 -3.10 9.66
CA ASP A 99 11.80 -2.11 9.89
C ASP A 99 11.47 -0.72 9.34
N ASP A 100 10.73 -0.67 8.22
CA ASP A 100 10.39 0.62 7.60
C ASP A 100 9.22 0.46 6.61
N PHE A 101 8.64 1.59 6.21
CA PHE A 101 7.61 1.59 5.19
C PHE A 101 7.57 2.89 4.39
N MET A 102 7.00 2.82 3.19
CA MET A 102 6.61 3.98 2.39
C MET A 102 5.25 3.72 1.74
N ALA A 103 4.36 4.70 1.81
CA ALA A 103 2.97 4.55 1.40
C ALA A 103 2.45 5.81 0.73
N SER A 104 1.25 5.78 0.15
CA SER A 104 0.62 6.99 -0.40
C SER A 104 0.31 7.96 0.72
N LYS A 105 0.89 9.17 0.64
CA LYS A 105 0.76 10.18 1.69
C LYS A 105 -0.44 11.09 1.42
N TYR A 106 -1.42 11.05 2.30
CA TYR A 106 -2.59 11.91 2.27
C TYR A 106 -2.30 13.21 3.03
N LEU A 107 -2.37 14.35 2.33
CA LEU A 107 -1.94 15.61 2.87
C LEU A 107 -3.00 16.27 3.77
N VAL A 108 -2.51 16.91 4.82
CA VAL A 108 -3.33 17.71 5.74
C VAL A 108 -2.85 19.15 5.78
N ASP A 109 -3.74 20.06 6.11
CA ASP A 109 -3.43 21.46 6.36
C ASP A 109 -2.83 21.68 7.76
N LYS A 110 -2.55 22.95 8.11
CA LYS A 110 -2.01 23.33 9.43
C LYS A 110 -2.94 23.02 10.61
N ASN A 111 -4.22 22.78 10.35
CA ASN A 111 -5.23 22.42 11.35
C ASN A 111 -5.46 20.91 11.43
N ASN A 112 -4.59 20.11 10.77
CA ASN A 112 -4.70 18.65 10.71
C ASN A 112 -5.97 18.15 9.99
N ILE A 113 -6.45 18.92 9.00
CA ILE A 113 -7.61 18.58 8.17
C ILE A 113 -7.13 18.11 6.80
N PHE A 114 -7.67 16.99 6.30
CA PHE A 114 -7.32 16.47 4.98
C PHE A 114 -7.68 17.46 3.87
N THR A 115 -6.70 17.79 3.02
CA THR A 115 -6.84 18.76 1.93
C THR A 115 -7.51 18.19 0.69
N GLY A 116 -7.51 16.88 0.53
CA GLY A 116 -7.89 16.21 -0.70
C GLY A 116 -6.73 16.04 -1.68
N GLU A 117 -5.49 16.23 -1.23
CA GLU A 117 -4.29 16.00 -2.02
C GLU A 117 -3.56 14.73 -1.57
N VAL A 118 -2.97 14.00 -2.52
CA VAL A 118 -2.24 12.74 -2.28
C VAL A 118 -0.92 12.74 -3.02
N VAL A 119 0.15 12.35 -2.32
CA VAL A 119 1.42 11.97 -2.94
C VAL A 119 1.38 10.46 -3.17
N PRO A 120 1.29 10.00 -4.43
CA PRO A 120 1.05 8.59 -4.74
C PRO A 120 2.25 7.69 -4.48
N MET A 121 1.95 6.40 -4.15
CA MET A 121 2.92 5.31 -4.04
C MET A 121 2.45 4.05 -4.80
N TRP A 122 1.47 4.16 -5.69
CA TRP A 122 0.91 3.01 -6.41
C TRP A 122 1.50 2.76 -7.79
N ASP A 123 2.09 3.78 -8.44
CA ASP A 123 2.67 3.64 -9.78
C ASP A 123 4.14 3.20 -9.77
N ALA A 124 4.62 2.70 -10.90
CA ALA A 124 5.97 2.20 -11.07
C ALA A 124 7.06 3.25 -10.78
N LYS A 125 6.79 4.54 -11.07
CA LYS A 125 7.73 5.64 -10.86
C LYS A 125 7.91 5.96 -9.38
N SER A 126 6.81 6.04 -8.63
CA SER A 126 6.84 6.27 -7.19
C SER A 126 7.47 5.09 -6.45
N LYS A 127 7.12 3.85 -6.81
CA LYS A 127 7.76 2.64 -6.25
C LYS A 127 9.26 2.58 -6.54
N LYS A 128 9.70 2.97 -7.74
CA LYS A 128 11.14 3.04 -8.06
C LYS A 128 11.87 4.05 -7.17
N LYS A 129 11.27 5.22 -6.92
CA LYS A 129 11.85 6.21 -5.99
C LYS A 129 11.98 5.66 -4.57
N ALA A 130 10.95 4.94 -4.09
CA ALA A 130 10.97 4.32 -2.78
C ALA A 130 12.08 3.24 -2.68
N ILE A 131 12.23 2.40 -3.70
CA ILE A 131 13.29 1.38 -3.76
C ILE A 131 14.68 2.04 -3.68
N ASN A 132 14.92 3.08 -4.47
CA ASN A 132 16.20 3.80 -4.45
C ASN A 132 16.47 4.41 -3.06
N TYR A 133 15.47 5.08 -2.47
CA TYR A 133 15.59 5.63 -1.12
C TYR A 133 15.98 4.57 -0.08
N PHE A 134 15.31 3.41 -0.08
CA PHE A 134 15.63 2.35 0.87
C PHE A 134 16.96 1.66 0.56
N CYS A 135 17.32 1.56 -0.72
CA CYS A 135 18.64 1.06 -1.13
C CYS A 135 19.76 1.91 -0.52
N ASP A 136 19.64 3.23 -0.65
CA ASP A 136 20.62 4.16 -0.09
C ASP A 136 20.61 4.12 1.44
N LYS A 137 19.43 4.12 2.06
CA LYS A 137 19.27 4.13 3.52
C LYS A 137 19.81 2.88 4.20
N TYR A 138 19.65 1.71 3.59
CA TYR A 138 19.95 0.42 4.22
C TYR A 138 21.07 -0.37 3.52
N SER A 139 21.68 0.18 2.49
CA SER A 139 22.71 -0.51 1.67
C SER A 139 22.24 -1.88 1.20
N ILE A 140 21.05 -1.95 0.58
CA ILE A 140 20.37 -3.19 0.21
C ILE A 140 21.18 -3.96 -0.83
N ASP A 141 21.48 -5.22 -0.55
CA ASP A 141 22.06 -6.18 -1.51
C ASP A 141 20.92 -6.88 -2.30
N PHE A 142 20.65 -6.38 -3.48
CA PHE A 142 19.60 -6.94 -4.35
C PHE A 142 19.87 -8.40 -4.76
N SER A 143 21.12 -8.85 -4.75
CA SER A 143 21.47 -10.24 -5.06
C SER A 143 21.03 -11.23 -3.98
N LYS A 144 20.61 -10.73 -2.80
CA LYS A 144 20.11 -11.51 -1.66
C LYS A 144 18.71 -11.12 -1.25
N SER A 145 18.07 -10.21 -2.01
CA SER A 145 16.78 -9.65 -1.66
C SER A 145 15.61 -10.39 -2.29
N TYR A 146 14.50 -10.33 -1.59
CA TYR A 146 13.19 -10.83 -2.00
C TYR A 146 12.25 -9.66 -2.24
N ALA A 147 11.33 -9.77 -3.21
CA ALA A 147 10.22 -8.84 -3.38
C ALA A 147 8.93 -9.63 -3.55
N TYR A 148 7.88 -9.20 -2.86
CA TYR A 148 6.54 -9.78 -2.92
C TYR A 148 5.58 -8.72 -3.43
N GLY A 149 4.72 -9.06 -4.39
CA GLY A 149 3.75 -8.14 -4.95
C GLY A 149 2.66 -8.85 -5.74
N ASP A 150 1.58 -8.14 -6.03
CA ASP A 150 0.38 -8.68 -6.69
C ASP A 150 -0.11 -7.80 -7.85
N THR A 151 0.57 -6.70 -8.15
CA THR A 151 0.18 -5.74 -9.18
C THR A 151 1.27 -5.48 -10.22
N THR A 152 0.87 -4.95 -11.37
CA THR A 152 1.80 -4.47 -12.42
C THR A 152 2.74 -3.38 -11.92
N GLY A 153 2.32 -2.56 -10.95
CA GLY A 153 3.15 -1.55 -10.29
C GLY A 153 4.35 -2.15 -9.54
N ASP A 154 4.30 -3.45 -9.18
CA ASP A 154 5.37 -4.15 -8.46
C ASP A 154 6.47 -4.69 -9.39
N LEU A 155 6.25 -4.70 -10.70
CA LEU A 155 7.23 -5.17 -11.69
C LEU A 155 8.58 -4.45 -11.56
N THR A 156 8.57 -3.19 -11.14
CA THR A 156 9.80 -2.43 -10.91
C THR A 156 10.61 -3.01 -9.76
N MET A 157 9.96 -3.47 -8.69
CA MET A 157 10.63 -4.14 -7.57
C MET A 157 11.17 -5.49 -8.00
N PHE A 158 10.38 -6.27 -8.74
CA PHE A 158 10.77 -7.62 -9.22
C PHE A 158 12.00 -7.60 -10.09
N LYS A 159 12.18 -6.58 -10.94
CA LYS A 159 13.35 -6.45 -11.82
C LYS A 159 14.66 -6.18 -11.08
N ASN A 160 14.59 -5.69 -9.85
CA ASN A 160 15.79 -5.31 -9.09
C ASN A 160 16.30 -6.43 -8.16
N VAL A 161 15.46 -7.38 -7.77
CA VAL A 161 15.79 -8.38 -6.77
C VAL A 161 16.08 -9.75 -7.40
N LYS A 162 16.88 -10.56 -6.72
CA LYS A 162 17.15 -11.93 -7.14
C LYS A 162 15.95 -12.86 -6.97
N PHE A 163 15.08 -12.62 -5.97
CA PHE A 163 13.99 -13.51 -5.63
C PHE A 163 12.63 -12.79 -5.71
N PRO A 164 12.11 -12.51 -6.93
CA PRO A 164 10.77 -11.95 -7.09
C PRO A 164 9.71 -13.03 -6.85
N VAL A 165 8.64 -12.66 -6.15
CA VAL A 165 7.51 -13.54 -5.83
C VAL A 165 6.21 -12.82 -6.16
N ALA A 166 5.55 -13.22 -7.23
CA ALA A 166 4.21 -12.74 -7.58
C ALA A 166 3.15 -13.49 -6.75
N ILE A 167 2.23 -12.75 -6.16
CA ILE A 167 1.12 -13.26 -5.35
C ILE A 167 -0.17 -13.06 -6.15
N ASN A 168 -0.90 -14.15 -6.41
CA ASN A 168 -2.15 -14.12 -7.18
C ASN A 168 -2.04 -13.33 -8.50
N PRO A 169 -1.10 -13.68 -9.39
CA PRO A 169 -0.88 -12.98 -10.65
C PRO A 169 -2.08 -13.10 -11.62
#